data_723d3984bd4f540ec9aae36131ba056f
#
_entry.id   723d3984bd4f540ec9aae36131ba056f
#
_cell.length_a   1.000
_cell.length_b   1.000
_cell.length_c   1.000
_cell.angle_alpha   90.00
_cell.angle_beta   90.00
_cell.angle_gamma   90.00
#
_symmetry.space_group_name_H-M   'P 1'
#
loop_
_entity.id
_entity.type
_entity.pdbx_description
1 polymer ?
#
loop_
_entity_poly.entity_id
_entity_poly.type
_entity_poly.pdbx_seq_one_letter_code
_entity_poly.pdbx_strand_id
1 'polypeptide(L)'
;MCPLRASKGGSQSTQRPRRGVSGLRPALDRLYAGFNAEFSAQDPVWIVRRFDRPDDREVVGFIASALAFGRVQSVLNSIDGMLEVMGPSPAAFVRRFDPARDRRCFEHLVHRWTNGADFAALVWILHQMMERSGSIEVFFAEGLQEDALDVSAALESFSTRALALDVSAIYGRRRPKPGVAYFFSRPSSGGACKRLNLYLRWMVRSDRVDLGVWKRVKPGQLIVPLDTHIIRVGSCLRLTTKKSPGWRMAADLTASLRALDPIDPVKFDFAMCHIGMMSACGFGKKAGDMNCPLKGACRPRI
;
A
#
# COMPACT_ATOMS: atom_id res chain seq x y z
N MET A 1 33.57 -22.28 -32.23
CA MET A 1 32.72 -22.90 -31.17
C MET A 1 33.18 -22.33 -29.84
N CYS A 2 32.41 -21.43 -29.27
CA CYS A 2 32.67 -20.79 -27.97
C CYS A 2 31.64 -21.33 -26.95
N PRO A 3 32.01 -21.82 -25.77
CA PRO A 3 31.07 -22.41 -24.85
C PRO A 3 30.31 -21.31 -24.09
N LEU A 4 28.99 -21.43 -24.08
CA LEU A 4 28.04 -20.62 -23.30
C LEU A 4 28.32 -20.78 -21.79
N ARG A 5 28.59 -19.67 -21.10
CA ARG A 5 28.69 -19.63 -19.64
C ARG A 5 27.28 -19.76 -19.03
N ALA A 6 27.06 -20.77 -18.21
CA ALA A 6 25.90 -20.95 -17.40
C ALA A 6 25.77 -19.81 -16.38
N SER A 7 24.63 -19.15 -16.36
CA SER A 7 24.28 -18.15 -15.35
C SER A 7 24.08 -18.84 -13.99
N LYS A 8 24.86 -18.41 -13.01
CA LYS A 8 24.74 -18.86 -11.61
C LYS A 8 23.39 -18.40 -11.06
N GLY A 9 22.57 -19.37 -10.65
CA GLY A 9 21.30 -19.13 -9.95
C GLY A 9 21.52 -18.28 -8.70
N GLY A 10 20.71 -17.23 -8.56
CA GLY A 10 20.73 -16.35 -7.40
C GLY A 10 20.36 -17.13 -6.14
N SER A 11 21.28 -17.23 -5.19
CA SER A 11 21.02 -17.81 -3.88
C SER A 11 19.97 -16.97 -3.15
N GLN A 12 18.82 -17.58 -2.82
CA GLN A 12 17.87 -17.03 -1.86
C GLN A 12 18.58 -16.91 -0.50
N SER A 13 18.93 -15.69 -0.12
CA SER A 13 19.46 -15.43 1.22
C SER A 13 18.33 -15.55 2.23
N THR A 14 18.22 -16.66 2.89
CA THR A 14 17.43 -16.82 4.12
C THR A 14 18.00 -15.87 5.18
N GLN A 15 17.40 -14.69 5.32
CA GLN A 15 17.80 -13.73 6.35
C GLN A 15 17.48 -14.32 7.72
N ARG A 16 18.51 -14.65 8.51
CA ARG A 16 18.36 -15.09 9.90
C ARG A 16 17.66 -13.98 10.72
N PRO A 17 16.71 -14.34 11.59
CA PRO A 17 16.06 -13.37 12.47
C PRO A 17 17.09 -12.63 13.32
N ARG A 18 16.93 -11.33 13.45
CA ARG A 18 17.86 -10.48 14.23
C ARG A 18 17.76 -10.83 15.71
N ARG A 19 18.90 -11.10 16.36
CA ARG A 19 18.96 -11.32 17.81
C ARG A 19 18.31 -10.14 18.55
N GLY A 20 17.31 -10.43 19.39
CA GLY A 20 16.63 -9.45 20.25
C GLY A 20 15.30 -8.91 19.75
N VAL A 21 14.80 -9.32 18.57
CA VAL A 21 13.47 -8.90 18.07
C VAL A 21 12.36 -9.66 18.79
N SER A 22 12.56 -10.92 19.18
CA SER A 22 11.56 -11.78 19.84
C SER A 22 10.92 -11.16 21.08
N GLY A 23 11.66 -10.39 21.86
CA GLY A 23 11.15 -9.71 23.06
C GLY A 23 10.20 -8.53 22.78
N LEU A 24 10.03 -8.12 21.51
CA LEU A 24 9.12 -7.03 21.14
C LEU A 24 7.66 -7.48 20.95
N ARG A 25 7.45 -8.78 20.72
CA ARG A 25 6.13 -9.34 20.40
C ARG A 25 5.04 -8.93 21.42
N PRO A 26 5.22 -9.09 22.76
CA PRO A 26 4.18 -8.74 23.71
C PRO A 26 3.85 -7.25 23.74
N ALA A 27 4.84 -6.37 23.48
CA ALA A 27 4.61 -4.93 23.43
C ALA A 27 3.84 -4.52 22.17
N LEU A 28 4.15 -5.13 21.02
CA LEU A 28 3.46 -4.88 19.77
C LEU A 28 2.05 -5.49 19.76
N ASP A 29 1.83 -6.65 20.36
CA ASP A 29 0.49 -7.25 20.49
C ASP A 29 -0.42 -6.38 21.37
N ARG A 30 0.09 -5.85 22.52
CA ARG A 30 -0.68 -4.88 23.34
C ARG A 30 -1.01 -3.61 22.56
N LEU A 31 -0.05 -3.13 21.79
CA LEU A 31 -0.24 -1.97 20.94
C LEU A 31 -1.34 -2.21 19.91
N TYR A 32 -1.26 -3.32 19.19
CA TYR A 32 -2.27 -3.72 18.20
C TYR A 32 -3.67 -3.83 18.80
N ALA A 33 -3.78 -4.44 19.99
CA ALA A 33 -5.07 -4.57 20.69
C ALA A 33 -5.67 -3.21 21.12
N GLY A 34 -4.84 -2.19 21.34
CA GLY A 34 -5.27 -0.85 21.77
C GLY A 34 -5.80 0.02 20.64
N PHE A 35 -5.58 -0.35 19.38
CA PHE A 35 -6.05 0.42 18.23
C PHE A 35 -7.18 -0.32 17.49
N ASN A 36 -8.24 0.41 17.14
CA ASN A 36 -9.44 -0.12 16.50
C ASN A 36 -9.93 0.79 15.35
N ALA A 37 -11.10 0.49 14.80
CA ALA A 37 -11.71 1.25 13.71
C ALA A 37 -11.98 2.72 14.05
N GLU A 38 -12.23 3.08 15.33
CA GLU A 38 -12.48 4.47 15.74
C GLU A 38 -11.28 5.37 15.45
N PHE A 39 -10.06 4.84 15.61
CA PHE A 39 -8.84 5.56 15.25
C PHE A 39 -8.66 5.75 13.76
N SER A 40 -9.41 5.01 12.92
CA SER A 40 -9.36 5.12 11.47
C SER A 40 -10.26 6.20 10.88
N ALA A 41 -11.03 6.92 11.69
CA ALA A 41 -11.99 7.94 11.22
C ALA A 41 -11.35 9.05 10.37
N GLN A 42 -10.06 9.31 10.53
CA GLN A 42 -9.27 10.24 9.72
C GLN A 42 -8.36 9.53 8.70
N ASP A 43 -8.44 8.22 8.57
CA ASP A 43 -7.67 7.44 7.59
C ASP A 43 -8.52 7.23 6.33
N PRO A 44 -7.94 7.32 5.12
CA PRO A 44 -8.67 7.07 3.87
C PRO A 44 -9.41 5.71 3.81
N VAL A 45 -9.00 4.71 4.58
CA VAL A 45 -9.70 3.42 4.68
C VAL A 45 -11.15 3.58 5.17
N TRP A 46 -11.43 4.62 5.95
CA TRP A 46 -12.79 4.92 6.41
C TRP A 46 -13.77 5.19 5.26
N ILE A 47 -13.29 5.84 4.18
CA ILE A 47 -14.12 6.08 2.99
C ILE A 47 -14.48 4.74 2.32
N VAL A 48 -13.54 3.80 2.27
CA VAL A 48 -13.78 2.48 1.67
C VAL A 48 -14.84 1.69 2.45
N ARG A 49 -14.91 1.90 3.78
CA ARG A 49 -15.92 1.29 4.65
C ARG A 49 -17.36 1.77 4.43
N ARG A 50 -17.56 2.88 3.69
CA ARG A 50 -18.90 3.37 3.30
C ARG A 50 -19.59 2.42 2.31
N PHE A 51 -18.86 1.51 1.69
CA PHE A 51 -19.35 0.59 0.66
C PHE A 51 -19.42 -0.84 1.20
N ASP A 52 -20.51 -1.55 0.88
CA ASP A 52 -20.74 -2.91 1.35
C ASP A 52 -20.28 -3.95 0.32
N ARG A 53 -20.41 -3.63 -0.97
CA ARG A 53 -20.06 -4.54 -2.05
C ARG A 53 -18.54 -4.71 -2.18
N PRO A 54 -18.03 -5.94 -2.27
CA PRO A 54 -16.59 -6.19 -2.41
C PRO A 54 -15.95 -5.51 -3.63
N ASP A 55 -16.65 -5.48 -4.77
CA ASP A 55 -16.17 -4.85 -5.99
C ASP A 55 -16.09 -3.31 -5.87
N ASP A 56 -17.03 -2.66 -5.18
CA ASP A 56 -16.96 -1.24 -4.87
C ASP A 56 -15.80 -0.95 -3.91
N ARG A 57 -15.62 -1.77 -2.86
CA ARG A 57 -14.47 -1.66 -1.93
C ARG A 57 -13.13 -1.80 -2.64
N GLU A 58 -13.05 -2.69 -3.62
CA GLU A 58 -11.84 -2.90 -4.41
C GLU A 58 -11.47 -1.64 -5.21
N VAL A 59 -12.42 -1.07 -5.94
CA VAL A 59 -12.23 0.15 -6.74
C VAL A 59 -11.95 1.36 -5.85
N VAL A 60 -12.78 1.60 -4.84
CA VAL A 60 -12.64 2.73 -3.92
C VAL A 60 -11.33 2.62 -3.12
N GLY A 61 -10.97 1.43 -2.68
CA GLY A 61 -9.71 1.16 -1.98
C GLY A 61 -8.50 1.50 -2.85
N PHE A 62 -8.54 1.16 -4.14
CA PHE A 62 -7.47 1.55 -5.06
C PHE A 62 -7.36 3.07 -5.19
N ILE A 63 -8.47 3.76 -5.46
CA ILE A 63 -8.51 5.22 -5.59
C ILE A 63 -8.02 5.89 -4.29
N ALA A 64 -8.56 5.48 -3.15
CA ALA A 64 -8.22 6.05 -1.85
C ALA A 64 -6.72 5.87 -1.53
N SER A 65 -6.16 4.69 -1.76
CA SER A 65 -4.74 4.44 -1.55
C SER A 65 -3.86 5.22 -2.55
N ALA A 66 -4.27 5.29 -3.82
CA ALA A 66 -3.56 6.02 -4.86
C ALA A 66 -3.43 7.52 -4.53
N LEU A 67 -4.45 8.10 -3.88
CA LEU A 67 -4.48 9.50 -3.45
C LEU A 67 -3.92 9.72 -2.04
N ALA A 68 -3.51 8.68 -1.31
CA ALA A 68 -3.01 8.77 0.07
C ALA A 68 -1.62 9.44 0.15
N PHE A 69 -1.51 10.68 -0.34
CA PHE A 69 -0.31 11.52 -0.25
C PHE A 69 -0.68 13.01 -0.12
N GLY A 70 -0.04 13.68 0.80
CA GLY A 70 -0.35 15.07 1.14
C GLY A 70 -1.03 15.21 2.49
N ARG A 71 -1.76 16.30 2.69
CA ARG A 71 -2.52 16.54 3.92
C ARG A 71 -3.78 15.69 3.91
N VAL A 72 -4.12 15.08 5.05
CA VAL A 72 -5.27 14.16 5.19
C VAL A 72 -6.56 14.78 4.64
N GLN A 73 -6.89 16.03 5.03
CA GLN A 73 -8.11 16.68 4.55
C GLN A 73 -8.15 16.83 3.02
N SER A 74 -7.01 17.17 2.39
CA SER A 74 -6.93 17.28 0.93
C SER A 74 -7.10 15.91 0.26
N VAL A 75 -6.59 14.84 0.90
CA VAL A 75 -6.77 13.47 0.42
C VAL A 75 -8.25 13.08 0.47
N LEU A 76 -8.92 13.29 1.61
CA LEU A 76 -10.34 12.97 1.79
C LEU A 76 -11.21 13.74 0.79
N ASN A 77 -11.01 15.04 0.66
CA ASN A 77 -11.76 15.87 -0.32
C ASN A 77 -11.56 15.38 -1.77
N SER A 78 -10.35 14.97 -2.13
CA SER A 78 -10.08 14.49 -3.49
C SER A 78 -10.71 13.12 -3.76
N ILE A 79 -10.77 12.24 -2.75
CA ILE A 79 -11.45 10.95 -2.85
C ILE A 79 -12.97 11.21 -2.98
N ASP A 80 -13.54 12.06 -2.13
CA ASP A 80 -14.97 12.39 -2.17
C ASP A 80 -15.35 13.00 -3.54
N GLY A 81 -14.53 13.92 -4.09
CA GLY A 81 -14.77 14.45 -5.44
C GLY A 81 -14.72 13.40 -6.54
N MET A 82 -13.83 12.39 -6.44
CA MET A 82 -13.86 11.24 -7.35
C MET A 82 -15.17 10.44 -7.20
N LEU A 83 -15.60 10.20 -5.98
CA LEU A 83 -16.82 9.42 -5.68
C LEU A 83 -18.10 10.15 -6.09
N GLU A 84 -18.14 11.49 -6.01
CA GLU A 84 -19.25 12.30 -6.54
C GLU A 84 -19.44 12.07 -8.04
N VAL A 85 -18.34 12.03 -8.81
CA VAL A 85 -18.38 11.70 -10.24
C VAL A 85 -18.84 10.26 -10.49
N MET A 86 -18.39 9.31 -9.68
CA MET A 86 -18.64 7.89 -9.89
C MET A 86 -20.02 7.44 -9.39
N GLY A 87 -20.60 8.19 -8.47
CA GLY A 87 -21.90 7.88 -7.86
C GLY A 87 -21.87 6.72 -6.87
N PRO A 88 -23.05 6.17 -6.51
CA PRO A 88 -23.19 5.22 -5.42
C PRO A 88 -22.60 3.81 -5.69
N SER A 89 -22.27 3.50 -6.93
CA SER A 89 -21.72 2.20 -7.35
C SER A 89 -20.45 2.37 -8.16
N PRO A 90 -19.31 2.70 -7.53
CA PRO A 90 -18.04 2.97 -8.20
C PRO A 90 -17.58 1.86 -9.14
N ALA A 91 -17.72 0.59 -8.77
CA ALA A 91 -17.35 -0.53 -9.63
C ALA A 91 -18.22 -0.60 -10.90
N ALA A 92 -19.52 -0.34 -10.78
CA ALA A 92 -20.41 -0.28 -11.95
C ALA A 92 -20.05 0.91 -12.85
N PHE A 93 -19.67 2.06 -12.28
CA PHE A 93 -19.16 3.20 -13.05
C PHE A 93 -17.89 2.82 -13.81
N VAL A 94 -16.91 2.20 -13.15
CA VAL A 94 -15.67 1.75 -13.80
C VAL A 94 -15.96 0.79 -14.94
N ARG A 95 -16.84 -0.21 -14.74
CA ARG A 95 -17.18 -1.21 -15.77
C ARG A 95 -17.83 -0.59 -17.01
N ARG A 96 -18.63 0.48 -16.87
CA ARG A 96 -19.30 1.16 -17.99
C ARG A 96 -18.55 2.37 -18.52
N PHE A 97 -17.37 2.68 -17.99
CA PHE A 97 -16.62 3.89 -18.31
C PHE A 97 -16.25 3.95 -19.79
N ASP A 98 -16.71 5.01 -20.45
CA ASP A 98 -16.38 5.33 -21.85
C ASP A 98 -15.54 6.61 -21.89
N PRO A 99 -14.26 6.54 -22.29
CA PRO A 99 -13.39 7.70 -22.38
C PRO A 99 -13.94 8.86 -23.24
N ALA A 100 -14.68 8.55 -24.29
CA ALA A 100 -15.24 9.58 -25.18
C ALA A 100 -16.32 10.41 -24.48
N ARG A 101 -17.14 9.75 -23.65
CA ARG A 101 -18.25 10.36 -22.94
C ARG A 101 -17.83 10.90 -21.57
N ASP A 102 -17.12 10.09 -20.77
CA ASP A 102 -17.02 10.27 -19.32
C ASP A 102 -15.76 11.01 -18.85
N ARG A 103 -14.71 11.10 -19.69
CA ARG A 103 -13.44 11.72 -19.29
C ARG A 103 -13.60 13.18 -18.78
N ARG A 104 -14.57 13.92 -19.36
CA ARG A 104 -14.81 15.31 -19.00
C ARG A 104 -15.36 15.50 -17.59
N CYS A 105 -16.02 14.48 -17.05
CA CYS A 105 -16.57 14.54 -15.69
C CYS A 105 -15.49 14.74 -14.62
N PHE A 106 -14.24 14.44 -14.93
CA PHE A 106 -13.10 14.59 -14.03
C PHE A 106 -12.32 15.89 -14.20
N GLU A 107 -12.61 16.75 -15.24
CA GLU A 107 -11.78 17.90 -15.61
C GLU A 107 -11.58 18.91 -14.47
N HIS A 108 -12.53 19.03 -13.57
CA HIS A 108 -12.46 19.94 -12.42
C HIS A 108 -11.63 19.42 -11.26
N LEU A 109 -11.25 18.14 -11.26
CA LEU A 109 -10.55 17.49 -10.15
C LEU A 109 -9.04 17.75 -10.25
N VAL A 110 -8.46 18.11 -9.10
CA VAL A 110 -7.02 18.30 -8.94
C VAL A 110 -6.59 17.75 -7.59
N HIS A 111 -5.53 16.95 -7.55
CA HIS A 111 -4.87 16.52 -6.32
C HIS A 111 -3.36 16.69 -6.48
N ARG A 112 -2.82 17.75 -5.86
CA ARG A 112 -1.42 18.15 -5.98
C ARG A 112 -1.01 18.36 -7.44
N TRP A 113 -0.20 17.48 -8.02
CA TRP A 113 0.24 17.55 -9.43
C TRP A 113 -0.56 16.64 -10.37
N THR A 114 -1.52 15.87 -9.85
CA THR A 114 -2.43 15.08 -10.67
C THR A 114 -3.68 15.89 -11.00
N ASN A 115 -4.19 15.73 -12.21
CA ASN A 115 -5.32 16.49 -12.73
C ASN A 115 -6.42 15.57 -13.29
N GLY A 116 -7.52 16.15 -13.76
CA GLY A 116 -8.67 15.41 -14.24
C GLY A 116 -8.36 14.37 -15.32
N ALA A 117 -7.42 14.66 -16.23
CA ALA A 117 -7.00 13.68 -17.23
C ALA A 117 -6.27 12.48 -16.60
N ASP A 118 -5.51 12.69 -15.52
CA ASP A 118 -4.84 11.60 -14.80
C ASP A 118 -5.86 10.74 -14.05
N PHE A 119 -6.93 11.33 -13.50
CA PHE A 119 -8.03 10.59 -12.86
C PHE A 119 -8.84 9.80 -13.88
N ALA A 120 -9.20 10.39 -15.01
CA ALA A 120 -9.87 9.67 -16.09
C ALA A 120 -9.01 8.51 -16.61
N ALA A 121 -7.69 8.71 -16.74
CA ALA A 121 -6.76 7.67 -17.14
C ALA A 121 -6.64 6.56 -16.08
N LEU A 122 -6.68 6.91 -14.79
CA LEU A 122 -6.73 5.92 -13.70
C LEU A 122 -7.99 5.05 -13.82
N VAL A 123 -9.16 5.67 -13.95
CA VAL A 123 -10.44 4.95 -14.12
C VAL A 123 -10.42 4.07 -15.36
N TRP A 124 -9.86 4.56 -16.47
CA TRP A 124 -9.73 3.80 -17.72
C TRP A 124 -8.78 2.60 -17.59
N ILE A 125 -7.70 2.72 -16.83
CA ILE A 125 -6.82 1.60 -16.51
C ILE A 125 -7.55 0.57 -15.66
N LEU A 126 -8.28 0.99 -14.62
CA LEU A 126 -9.09 0.07 -13.79
C LEU A 126 -10.17 -0.62 -14.60
N HIS A 127 -10.84 0.09 -15.53
CA HIS A 127 -11.80 -0.51 -16.47
C HIS A 127 -11.16 -1.64 -17.27
N GLN A 128 -10.02 -1.39 -17.92
CA GLN A 128 -9.33 -2.40 -18.71
C GLN A 128 -8.84 -3.60 -17.88
N MET A 129 -8.43 -3.38 -16.63
CA MET A 129 -8.09 -4.48 -15.70
C MET A 129 -9.31 -5.35 -15.41
N MET A 130 -10.46 -4.72 -15.10
CA MET A 130 -11.69 -5.44 -14.77
C MET A 130 -12.29 -6.15 -15.98
N GLU A 131 -12.24 -5.56 -17.17
CA GLU A 131 -12.65 -6.20 -18.41
C GLU A 131 -11.78 -7.42 -18.76
N ARG A 132 -10.46 -7.29 -18.58
CA ARG A 132 -9.50 -8.34 -18.91
C ARG A 132 -9.54 -9.53 -17.95
N SER A 133 -9.66 -9.27 -16.66
CA SER A 133 -9.41 -10.26 -15.61
C SER A 133 -10.62 -10.45 -14.66
N GLY A 134 -11.69 -9.67 -14.85
CA GLY A 134 -12.91 -9.72 -14.03
C GLY A 134 -12.83 -8.86 -12.76
N SER A 135 -11.66 -8.73 -12.12
CA SER A 135 -11.43 -7.89 -10.95
C SER A 135 -9.98 -7.40 -10.88
N ILE A 136 -9.71 -6.40 -10.02
CA ILE A 136 -8.35 -5.91 -9.77
C ILE A 136 -7.54 -6.99 -9.03
N GLU A 137 -8.17 -7.77 -8.12
CA GLU A 137 -7.52 -8.89 -7.45
C GLU A 137 -7.00 -9.92 -8.45
N VAL A 138 -7.85 -10.35 -9.38
CA VAL A 138 -7.45 -11.36 -10.37
C VAL A 138 -6.34 -10.83 -11.27
N PHE A 139 -6.45 -9.57 -11.72
CA PHE A 139 -5.38 -8.92 -12.48
C PHE A 139 -4.07 -8.85 -11.68
N PHE A 140 -4.11 -8.59 -10.38
CA PHE A 140 -2.92 -8.62 -9.53
C PHE A 140 -2.35 -10.03 -9.42
N ALA A 141 -3.21 -11.01 -9.15
CA ALA A 141 -2.83 -12.40 -8.89
C ALA A 141 -2.22 -13.12 -10.10
N GLU A 142 -2.43 -12.64 -11.33
CA GLU A 142 -1.73 -13.15 -12.52
C GLU A 142 -0.20 -13.09 -12.41
N GLY A 143 0.34 -12.20 -11.58
CA GLY A 143 1.78 -12.10 -11.30
C GLY A 143 2.21 -12.75 -10.00
N LEU A 144 1.31 -13.37 -9.24
CA LEU A 144 1.59 -13.98 -7.94
C LEU A 144 1.97 -15.45 -8.12
N GLN A 145 3.13 -15.82 -7.63
CA GLN A 145 3.53 -17.22 -7.52
C GLN A 145 2.99 -17.81 -6.21
N GLU A 146 2.56 -19.06 -6.25
CA GLU A 146 1.89 -19.72 -5.11
C GLU A 146 2.79 -19.82 -3.87
N ASP A 147 4.07 -20.07 -4.08
CA ASP A 147 5.11 -20.22 -3.04
C ASP A 147 5.87 -18.91 -2.75
N ALA A 148 5.43 -17.78 -3.32
CA ALA A 148 6.11 -16.50 -3.13
C ALA A 148 6.17 -16.12 -1.64
N LEU A 149 7.37 -15.78 -1.17
CA LEU A 149 7.58 -15.30 0.20
C LEU A 149 6.84 -13.97 0.46
N ASP A 150 6.77 -13.12 -0.56
CA ASP A 150 6.10 -11.83 -0.50
C ASP A 150 5.58 -11.39 -1.88
N VAL A 151 4.85 -10.28 -1.89
CA VAL A 151 4.19 -9.71 -3.08
C VAL A 151 5.12 -8.95 -4.02
N SER A 152 6.44 -8.95 -3.83
CA SER A 152 7.37 -8.11 -4.62
C SER A 152 7.26 -8.35 -6.13
N ALA A 153 7.31 -9.60 -6.55
CA ALA A 153 7.23 -9.97 -7.97
C ALA A 153 5.82 -9.69 -8.56
N ALA A 154 4.78 -9.99 -7.78
CA ALA A 154 3.40 -9.72 -8.19
C ALA A 154 3.15 -8.21 -8.34
N LEU A 155 3.67 -7.39 -7.42
CA LEU A 155 3.55 -5.94 -7.46
C LEU A 155 4.31 -5.33 -8.65
N GLU A 156 5.52 -5.84 -8.95
CA GLU A 156 6.29 -5.45 -10.15
C GLU A 156 5.51 -5.77 -11.42
N SER A 157 4.99 -7.00 -11.53
CA SER A 157 4.18 -7.46 -12.65
C SER A 157 2.90 -6.63 -12.80
N PHE A 158 2.15 -6.43 -11.72
CA PHE A 158 0.92 -5.63 -11.68
C PHE A 158 1.14 -4.23 -12.25
N SER A 159 2.11 -3.50 -11.70
CA SER A 159 2.39 -2.13 -12.11
C SER A 159 2.90 -2.05 -13.55
N THR A 160 3.72 -3.01 -13.97
CA THR A 160 4.23 -3.08 -15.35
C THR A 160 3.10 -3.33 -16.35
N ARG A 161 2.21 -4.27 -16.07
CA ARG A 161 1.05 -4.58 -16.92
C ARG A 161 0.04 -3.44 -16.94
N ALA A 162 -0.22 -2.80 -15.79
CA ALA A 162 -1.09 -1.63 -15.69
C ALA A 162 -0.61 -0.48 -16.58
N LEU A 163 0.69 -0.18 -16.52
CA LEU A 163 1.32 0.89 -17.31
C LEU A 163 1.48 0.56 -18.81
N ALA A 164 1.29 -0.70 -19.20
CA ALA A 164 1.26 -1.15 -20.58
C ALA A 164 -0.13 -1.07 -21.24
N LEU A 165 -1.19 -0.86 -20.44
CA LEU A 165 -2.55 -0.67 -20.94
C LEU A 165 -2.66 0.60 -21.78
N ASP A 166 -3.53 0.57 -22.80
CA ASP A 166 -3.66 1.68 -23.75
C ASP A 166 -4.46 2.83 -23.14
N VAL A 167 -3.82 3.97 -23.00
CA VAL A 167 -4.42 5.23 -22.49
C VAL A 167 -4.58 6.29 -23.59
N SER A 168 -4.48 5.91 -24.86
CA SER A 168 -4.59 6.85 -25.99
C SER A 168 -5.95 7.53 -26.06
N ALA A 169 -7.02 6.87 -25.67
CA ALA A 169 -8.36 7.44 -25.58
C ALA A 169 -8.46 8.65 -24.62
N ILE A 170 -7.57 8.72 -23.62
CA ILE A 170 -7.52 9.83 -22.66
C ILE A 170 -6.48 10.87 -23.07
N TYR A 171 -5.26 10.43 -23.38
CA TYR A 171 -4.12 11.34 -23.58
C TYR A 171 -3.75 11.62 -25.04
N GLY A 172 -4.41 11.00 -26.01
CA GLY A 172 -4.03 11.01 -27.41
C GLY A 172 -2.72 10.26 -27.71
N ARG A 173 -2.17 9.51 -26.74
CA ARG A 173 -0.94 8.71 -26.85
C ARG A 173 -1.02 7.47 -26.00
N ARG A 174 -0.36 6.38 -26.43
CA ARG A 174 -0.43 5.08 -25.73
C ARG A 174 0.26 5.07 -24.37
N ARG A 175 1.34 5.83 -24.20
CA ARG A 175 2.11 5.83 -22.94
C ARG A 175 1.46 6.71 -21.88
N PRO A 176 1.29 6.21 -20.64
CA PRO A 176 0.81 7.00 -19.52
C PRO A 176 1.65 8.24 -19.27
N LYS A 177 0.99 9.31 -18.81
CA LYS A 177 1.69 10.51 -18.31
C LYS A 177 2.23 10.25 -16.89
N PRO A 178 3.23 11.05 -16.43
CA PRO A 178 3.79 10.89 -15.08
C PRO A 178 2.74 10.93 -13.96
N GLY A 179 1.66 11.71 -14.10
CA GLY A 179 0.59 11.81 -13.11
C GLY A 179 -0.07 10.48 -12.83
N VAL A 180 -0.58 9.78 -13.85
CA VAL A 180 -1.18 8.46 -13.66
C VAL A 180 -0.13 7.38 -13.38
N ALA A 181 1.06 7.46 -13.99
CA ALA A 181 2.15 6.51 -13.73
C ALA A 181 2.60 6.53 -12.25
N TYR A 182 2.43 7.66 -11.58
CA TYR A 182 2.72 7.79 -10.15
C TYR A 182 1.86 6.85 -9.27
N PHE A 183 0.68 6.45 -9.70
CA PHE A 183 -0.18 5.51 -8.97
C PHE A 183 0.32 4.07 -9.03
N PHE A 184 1.14 3.72 -10.01
CA PHE A 184 1.63 2.38 -10.29
C PHE A 184 3.15 2.28 -10.07
N SER A 185 3.60 2.54 -8.83
CA SER A 185 5.01 2.43 -8.46
C SER A 185 5.48 0.97 -8.47
N ARG A 186 6.76 0.76 -8.83
CA ARG A 186 7.38 -0.57 -8.94
C ARG A 186 8.50 -0.75 -7.93
N PRO A 187 8.64 -1.94 -7.32
CA PRO A 187 9.79 -2.28 -6.47
C PRO A 187 11.15 -2.03 -7.13
N SER A 188 11.28 -2.35 -8.44
CA SER A 188 12.50 -2.14 -9.22
C SER A 188 12.91 -0.68 -9.34
N SER A 189 11.98 0.27 -9.22
CA SER A 189 12.28 1.70 -9.22
C SER A 189 12.94 2.20 -7.92
N GLY A 190 13.08 1.33 -6.91
CA GLY A 190 13.70 1.64 -5.62
C GLY A 190 12.79 2.33 -4.61
N GLY A 191 11.65 2.88 -5.03
CA GLY A 191 10.65 3.49 -4.15
C GLY A 191 9.96 2.46 -3.26
N ALA A 192 9.45 2.86 -2.10
CA ALA A 192 8.83 1.96 -1.13
C ALA A 192 7.46 1.40 -1.53
N CYS A 193 6.90 1.80 -2.65
CA CYS A 193 5.55 1.43 -3.13
C CYS A 193 4.46 1.58 -2.05
N LYS A 194 4.60 2.58 -1.16
CA LYS A 194 3.75 2.77 0.03
C LYS A 194 2.28 2.62 -0.27
N ARG A 195 1.78 3.31 -1.31
CA ARG A 195 0.34 3.37 -1.62
C ARG A 195 -0.22 2.05 -2.09
N LEU A 196 0.51 1.31 -2.93
CA LEU A 196 0.10 -0.02 -3.36
C LEU A 196 0.20 -1.03 -2.21
N ASN A 197 1.22 -0.95 -1.35
CA ASN A 197 1.28 -1.77 -0.13
C ASN A 197 0.14 -1.43 0.84
N LEU A 198 -0.28 -0.16 0.93
CA LEU A 198 -1.43 0.27 1.72
C LEU A 198 -2.74 -0.33 1.16
N TYR A 199 -2.92 -0.27 -0.17
CA TYR A 199 -4.04 -0.92 -0.86
C TYR A 199 -4.09 -2.42 -0.58
N LEU A 200 -2.97 -3.11 -0.75
CA LEU A 200 -2.88 -4.55 -0.48
C LEU A 200 -3.20 -4.87 0.98
N ARG A 201 -2.71 -4.06 1.94
CA ARG A 201 -3.04 -4.24 3.35
C ARG A 201 -4.55 -4.19 3.58
N TRP A 202 -5.23 -3.14 3.07
CA TRP A 202 -6.68 -2.99 3.23
C TRP A 202 -7.48 -4.10 2.58
N MET A 203 -7.05 -4.57 1.40
CA MET A 203 -7.79 -5.57 0.63
C MET A 203 -7.59 -7.00 1.14
N VAL A 204 -6.41 -7.33 1.65
CA VAL A 204 -6.03 -8.70 2.00
C VAL A 204 -6.29 -9.01 3.47
N ARG A 205 -5.93 -8.10 4.40
CA ARG A 205 -6.11 -8.31 5.83
C ARG A 205 -7.56 -8.06 6.23
N SER A 206 -8.06 -8.85 7.17
CA SER A 206 -9.40 -8.72 7.72
C SER A 206 -9.30 -8.56 9.24
N ASP A 207 -9.53 -7.33 9.73
CA ASP A 207 -9.59 -7.02 11.14
C ASP A 207 -10.52 -5.82 11.42
N ARG A 208 -10.33 -5.16 12.56
CA ARG A 208 -11.13 -3.98 12.93
C ARG A 208 -10.87 -2.76 12.02
N VAL A 209 -9.74 -2.70 11.31
CA VAL A 209 -9.34 -1.60 10.43
C VAL A 209 -9.42 -2.01 8.97
N ASP A 210 -8.82 -3.13 8.61
CA ASP A 210 -8.68 -3.60 7.23
C ASP A 210 -9.91 -4.42 6.79
N LEU A 211 -10.18 -4.51 5.48
CA LEU A 211 -11.46 -4.93 4.92
C LEU A 211 -11.51 -6.40 4.50
N GLY A 212 -10.37 -6.96 4.07
CA GLY A 212 -10.20 -8.38 3.77
C GLY A 212 -11.06 -8.92 2.64
N VAL A 213 -11.25 -8.14 1.57
CA VAL A 213 -12.08 -8.55 0.42
C VAL A 213 -11.33 -9.49 -0.54
N TRP A 214 -10.00 -9.42 -0.60
CA TRP A 214 -9.17 -10.28 -1.43
C TRP A 214 -8.88 -11.62 -0.76
N LYS A 215 -8.82 -12.70 -1.57
CA LYS A 215 -8.64 -14.09 -1.09
C LYS A 215 -7.42 -14.78 -1.70
N ARG A 216 -6.89 -14.27 -2.81
CA ARG A 216 -5.77 -14.88 -3.53
C ARG A 216 -4.40 -14.54 -2.94
N VAL A 217 -4.30 -13.45 -2.20
CA VAL A 217 -3.08 -13.00 -1.52
C VAL A 217 -3.20 -13.33 -0.03
N LYS A 218 -2.16 -13.88 0.57
CA LYS A 218 -2.12 -14.21 2.01
C LYS A 218 -1.54 -13.03 2.82
N PRO A 219 -2.05 -12.72 4.03
CA PRO A 219 -1.48 -11.65 4.87
C PRO A 219 0.02 -11.80 5.13
N GLY A 220 0.52 -13.04 5.26
CA GLY A 220 1.95 -13.33 5.43
C GLY A 220 2.84 -12.88 4.27
N GLN A 221 2.27 -12.68 3.08
CA GLN A 221 3.00 -12.24 1.89
C GLN A 221 3.11 -10.71 1.78
N LEU A 222 2.36 -9.96 2.58
CA LEU A 222 2.33 -8.50 2.50
C LEU A 222 3.66 -7.85 2.90
N ILE A 223 3.90 -6.67 2.33
CA ILE A 223 4.99 -5.76 2.69
C ILE A 223 4.40 -4.53 3.38
N VAL A 224 5.02 -4.08 4.46
CA VAL A 224 4.56 -2.93 5.24
C VAL A 224 4.52 -1.65 4.40
N PRO A 225 3.43 -0.87 4.46
CA PRO A 225 3.34 0.44 3.82
C PRO A 225 4.31 1.43 4.50
N LEU A 226 5.49 1.60 3.94
CA LEU A 226 6.55 2.40 4.55
C LEU A 226 6.26 3.89 4.45
N ASP A 227 5.97 4.53 5.58
CA ASP A 227 5.87 5.98 5.71
C ASP A 227 6.86 6.54 6.73
N THR A 228 6.82 7.86 6.98
CA THR A 228 7.73 8.53 7.92
C THR A 228 7.56 8.05 9.36
N HIS A 229 6.34 7.71 9.77
CA HIS A 229 6.04 7.22 11.12
C HIS A 229 6.55 5.80 11.31
N ILE A 230 6.29 4.93 10.34
CA ILE A 230 6.79 3.55 10.31
C ILE A 230 8.33 3.52 10.28
N ILE A 231 8.97 4.40 9.50
CA ILE A 231 10.44 4.51 9.47
C ILE A 231 10.97 4.87 10.85
N ARG A 232 10.37 5.87 11.52
CA ARG A 232 10.80 6.34 12.83
C ARG A 232 10.61 5.27 13.92
N VAL A 233 9.40 4.73 14.03
CA VAL A 233 9.08 3.68 15.02
C VAL A 233 9.90 2.41 14.75
N GLY A 234 9.97 1.96 13.50
CA GLY A 234 10.77 0.81 13.10
C GLY A 234 12.26 0.97 13.39
N SER A 235 12.81 2.17 13.22
CA SER A 235 14.19 2.48 13.58
C SER A 235 14.40 2.47 15.10
N CYS A 236 13.47 3.03 15.87
CA CYS A 236 13.48 3.03 17.33
C CYS A 236 13.44 1.60 17.89
N LEU A 237 12.65 0.72 17.30
CA LEU A 237 12.56 -0.70 17.64
C LEU A 237 13.68 -1.56 17.02
N ARG A 238 14.56 -0.96 16.24
CA ARG A 238 15.65 -1.65 15.49
C ARG A 238 15.13 -2.76 14.56
N LEU A 239 13.96 -2.57 13.97
CA LEU A 239 13.39 -3.48 12.99
C LEU A 239 14.07 -3.38 11.63
N THR A 240 14.80 -2.30 11.37
CA THR A 240 15.60 -2.12 10.15
C THR A 240 16.99 -1.54 10.45
N THR A 241 17.97 -1.90 9.62
CA THR A 241 19.30 -1.26 9.60
C THR A 241 19.47 -0.32 8.41
N LYS A 242 18.49 -0.32 7.50
CA LYS A 242 18.55 0.53 6.31
C LYS A 242 18.39 1.99 6.71
N LYS A 243 19.16 2.88 6.08
CA LYS A 243 19.14 4.32 6.33
C LYS A 243 18.27 5.08 5.32
N SER A 244 18.25 4.60 4.07
CA SER A 244 17.52 5.24 2.98
C SER A 244 16.11 4.66 2.85
N PRO A 245 15.06 5.49 2.90
CA PRO A 245 13.69 5.06 2.61
C PRO A 245 13.58 4.48 1.21
N GLY A 246 12.92 3.33 1.08
CA GLY A 246 12.72 2.67 -0.21
C GLY A 246 12.28 1.22 -0.04
N TRP A 247 12.19 0.50 -1.18
CA TRP A 247 11.75 -0.89 -1.17
C TRP A 247 12.58 -1.78 -0.24
N ARG A 248 13.91 -1.62 -0.28
CA ARG A 248 14.82 -2.42 0.57
C ARG A 248 14.57 -2.21 2.06
N MET A 249 14.18 -0.99 2.48
CA MET A 249 13.84 -0.71 3.88
C MET A 249 12.49 -1.34 4.24
N ALA A 250 11.48 -1.21 3.37
CA ALA A 250 10.16 -1.82 3.58
C ALA A 250 10.28 -3.35 3.74
N ALA A 251 11.00 -4.01 2.83
CA ALA A 251 11.24 -5.45 2.87
C ALA A 251 12.02 -5.88 4.14
N ASP A 252 13.09 -5.16 4.50
CA ASP A 252 13.93 -5.45 5.68
C ASP A 252 13.14 -5.29 6.99
N LEU A 253 12.31 -4.25 7.09
CA LEU A 253 11.43 -4.01 8.23
C LEU A 253 10.36 -5.11 8.31
N THR A 254 9.73 -5.44 7.18
CA THR A 254 8.74 -6.52 7.11
C THR A 254 9.33 -7.87 7.47
N ALA A 255 10.56 -8.18 7.05
CA ALA A 255 11.24 -9.42 7.45
C ALA A 255 11.42 -9.51 8.97
N SER A 256 11.71 -8.40 9.64
CA SER A 256 11.78 -8.36 11.10
C SER A 256 10.41 -8.55 11.75
N LEU A 257 9.34 -7.98 11.20
CA LEU A 257 7.97 -8.20 11.67
C LEU A 257 7.50 -9.64 11.38
N ARG A 258 7.87 -10.22 10.23
CA ARG A 258 7.55 -11.62 9.88
C ARG A 258 8.23 -12.62 10.82
N ALA A 259 9.39 -12.30 11.36
CA ALA A 259 10.03 -13.11 12.41
C ALA A 259 9.24 -13.09 13.72
N LEU A 260 8.43 -12.04 13.97
CA LEU A 260 7.52 -11.95 15.12
C LEU A 260 6.18 -12.61 14.84
N ASP A 261 5.64 -12.37 13.65
CA ASP A 261 4.38 -12.95 13.20
C ASP A 261 4.48 -13.34 11.72
N PRO A 262 4.75 -14.62 11.43
CA PRO A 262 4.87 -15.11 10.06
C PRO A 262 3.52 -15.16 9.32
N ILE A 263 2.41 -15.24 10.05
CA ILE A 263 1.07 -15.33 9.45
C ILE A 263 0.58 -13.95 9.01
N ASP A 264 0.81 -12.91 9.83
CA ASP A 264 0.36 -11.55 9.56
C ASP A 264 1.39 -10.51 10.03
N PRO A 265 2.50 -10.35 9.31
CA PRO A 265 3.59 -9.44 9.71
C PRO A 265 3.17 -7.96 9.69
N VAL A 266 2.13 -7.61 8.91
CA VAL A 266 1.72 -6.23 8.68
C VAL A 266 0.63 -5.77 9.66
N LYS A 267 0.11 -6.66 10.52
CA LYS A 267 -0.93 -6.31 11.50
C LYS A 267 -0.54 -5.15 12.43
N PHE A 268 0.74 -4.98 12.68
CA PHE A 268 1.24 -3.93 13.58
C PHE A 268 1.34 -2.54 12.93
N ASP A 269 1.23 -2.47 11.60
CA ASP A 269 1.48 -1.26 10.81
C ASP A 269 0.60 -0.08 11.27
N PHE A 270 -0.72 -0.29 11.32
CA PHE A 270 -1.67 0.76 11.70
C PHE A 270 -1.35 1.35 13.09
N ALA A 271 -1.16 0.50 14.08
CA ALA A 271 -0.89 0.91 15.44
C ALA A 271 0.48 1.61 15.58
N MET A 272 1.51 1.11 14.91
CA MET A 272 2.84 1.74 14.86
C MET A 272 2.79 3.11 14.17
N CYS A 273 2.03 3.25 13.09
CA CYS A 273 1.84 4.53 12.40
C CYS A 273 1.16 5.55 13.33
N HIS A 274 0.11 5.16 14.03
CA HIS A 274 -0.65 6.04 14.93
C HIS A 274 0.17 6.54 16.13
N ILE A 275 1.01 5.70 16.75
CA ILE A 275 1.96 6.20 17.76
C ILE A 275 2.82 7.32 17.21
N GLY A 276 3.31 7.17 15.99
CA GLY A 276 4.10 8.20 15.34
C GLY A 276 3.30 9.48 15.07
N MET A 277 2.02 9.36 14.71
CA MET A 277 1.12 10.50 14.46
C MET A 277 0.73 11.24 15.73
N MET A 278 0.45 10.53 16.83
CA MET A 278 0.09 11.10 18.12
C MET A 278 1.25 11.80 18.83
N SER A 279 2.45 11.84 18.21
CA SER A 279 3.68 12.37 18.84
C SER A 279 3.98 11.74 20.22
N ALA A 280 3.41 10.57 20.49
CA ALA A 280 3.59 9.86 21.74
C ALA A 280 5.03 9.31 21.89
N CYS A 281 5.72 9.10 20.78
CA CYS A 281 7.13 8.71 20.76
C CYS A 281 8.02 9.95 20.63
N GLY A 282 8.87 10.18 21.62
CA GLY A 282 9.86 11.26 21.60
C GLY A 282 11.07 11.01 20.69
N PHE A 283 11.12 9.84 20.03
CA PHE A 283 12.22 9.42 19.15
C PHE A 283 13.62 9.58 19.76
N GLY A 284 13.75 9.26 21.08
CA GLY A 284 14.98 9.40 21.85
C GLY A 284 15.16 10.76 22.54
N LYS A 285 14.20 11.68 22.44
CA LYS A 285 14.18 12.90 23.24
C LYS A 285 13.47 12.62 24.57
N LYS A 286 14.15 12.81 25.70
CA LYS A 286 13.66 12.47 27.05
C LYS A 286 12.25 12.98 27.37
N ALA A 287 11.81 14.11 26.84
CA ALA A 287 10.50 14.71 27.11
C ALA A 287 9.32 14.00 26.42
N GLY A 288 9.54 13.30 25.30
CA GLY A 288 8.47 12.65 24.54
C GLY A 288 8.24 11.16 24.90
N ASP A 289 9.20 10.52 25.60
CA ASP A 289 9.13 9.08 25.86
C ASP A 289 8.29 8.69 27.09
N MET A 290 7.83 9.67 27.87
CA MET A 290 7.08 9.41 29.11
C MET A 290 5.76 8.67 28.86
N ASN A 291 5.07 9.00 27.76
CA ASN A 291 3.75 8.46 27.41
C ASN A 291 3.81 7.44 26.27
N CYS A 292 5.00 7.02 25.84
CA CYS A 292 5.14 6.07 24.74
C CYS A 292 4.69 4.67 25.15
N PRO A 293 3.69 4.06 24.49
CA PRO A 293 3.23 2.69 24.79
C PRO A 293 4.32 1.62 24.58
N LEU A 294 5.38 1.96 23.86
CA LEU A 294 6.54 1.10 23.60
C LEU A 294 7.73 1.41 24.53
N LYS A 295 7.52 2.24 25.58
CA LYS A 295 8.55 2.52 26.59
C LYS A 295 9.06 1.19 27.19
N GLY A 296 10.37 1.07 27.27
CA GLY A 296 11.04 -0.16 27.75
C GLY A 296 11.25 -1.25 26.68
N ALA A 297 10.43 -1.26 25.62
CA ALA A 297 10.66 -2.13 24.46
C ALA A 297 11.53 -1.48 23.38
N CYS A 298 11.49 -0.14 23.28
CA CYS A 298 12.30 0.59 22.33
C CYS A 298 13.80 0.56 22.70
N ARG A 299 14.63 0.55 21.67
CA ARG A 299 16.10 0.52 21.79
C ARG A 299 16.69 1.66 20.93
N PRO A 300 16.52 2.92 21.33
CA PRO A 300 17.08 4.03 20.57
C PRO A 300 18.60 3.84 20.41
N ARG A 301 19.13 4.23 19.26
CA ARG A 301 20.58 4.34 19.10
C ARG A 301 21.02 5.54 19.95
N ILE A 302 21.81 5.28 20.95
CA ILE A 302 22.55 6.31 21.71
C ILE A 302 23.59 6.89 20.80
#